data_8f6f5cbcb5532376eaca260fedf11c4b
#
_entry.id   8f6f5cbcb5532376eaca260fedf11c4b
#
_cell.length_a   1.000
_cell.length_b   1.000
_cell.length_c   1.000
_cell.angle_alpha   90.00
_cell.angle_beta   90.00
_cell.angle_gamma   90.00
#
_symmetry.space_group_name_H-M   'P 1'
#
loop_
_entity.id
_entity.type
_entity.pdbx_description
1 polymer ?
#
loop_
_entity_poly.entity_id
_entity_poly.type
_entity_poly.pdbx_seq_one_letter_code
_entity_poly.pdbx_strand_id
1 'polypeptide(L)'
;MNAIGNSSVVLVTLSGLFWGGWMLGSQTPEGQEAIARAYAAYAEQQAAASDDIFNTTALRAVVCGSTSVDRAESKPCLAVVAAGRMFIVDAGSGAASTLANRNINMGRLEAVLLTNAGLTQTADLDELYGASARARGDTLLPVYGPAETQRMVDGLNQAAGFDGFETGLQAWGPSPEPGRSVIVFEGDGLIVSAFTTQEDAFTGRVGYRFDYRGRSIVVGGDGRVVGAPAAVNADVVLQGAQSQALAQLHDTGQATATEIAHQARASNTGLVVLTGADNQMAAQVQVAEARAAGFSDVVAGRVGMLVELPLDNSDINVRPL
;
A
#
# COMPACT_ATOMS: atom_id res chain seq x y z
N MET A 1 -4.87 6.44 51.39
CA MET A 1 -5.78 5.33 51.08
C MET A 1 -7.11 5.95 50.66
N ASN A 2 -7.70 5.45 49.56
CA ASN A 2 -9.00 5.82 48.99
C ASN A 2 -9.05 6.99 47.97
N ALA A 3 -8.49 6.77 46.78
CA ALA A 3 -8.85 7.58 45.61
C ALA A 3 -9.07 6.71 44.33
N ILE A 4 -9.09 5.38 44.41
CA ILE A 4 -9.21 4.48 43.22
C ILE A 4 -10.65 3.94 43.04
N GLY A 5 -11.54 4.13 44.03
CA GLY A 5 -12.89 3.57 44.01
C GLY A 5 -13.92 4.33 43.15
N ASN A 6 -13.74 5.64 42.91
CA ASN A 6 -14.80 6.43 42.28
C ASN A 6 -14.76 6.49 40.76
N SER A 7 -13.61 6.24 40.12
CA SER A 7 -13.51 6.30 38.65
C SER A 7 -14.13 5.11 37.96
N SER A 8 -14.06 3.91 38.55
CA SER A 8 -14.61 2.69 37.97
C SER A 8 -16.14 2.63 38.04
N VAL A 9 -16.72 3.18 39.09
CA VAL A 9 -18.20 3.25 39.27
C VAL A 9 -18.82 4.24 38.28
N VAL A 10 -18.14 5.37 38.01
CA VAL A 10 -18.64 6.37 37.04
C VAL A 10 -18.57 5.84 35.61
N LEU A 11 -17.53 5.08 35.25
CA LEU A 11 -17.41 4.47 33.92
C LEU A 11 -18.48 3.38 33.66
N VAL A 12 -18.79 2.54 34.65
CA VAL A 12 -19.81 1.50 34.53
C VAL A 12 -21.22 2.10 34.49
N THR A 13 -21.49 3.18 35.23
CA THR A 13 -22.80 3.85 35.19
C THR A 13 -23.01 4.63 33.89
N LEU A 14 -21.98 5.27 33.33
CA LEU A 14 -22.07 5.94 32.03
C LEU A 14 -22.26 4.95 30.88
N SER A 15 -21.58 3.82 30.88
CA SER A 15 -21.80 2.78 29.89
C SER A 15 -23.18 2.14 29.98
N GLY A 16 -23.68 1.88 31.20
CA GLY A 16 -25.04 1.34 31.42
C GLY A 16 -26.15 2.30 30.98
N LEU A 17 -25.99 3.59 31.24
CA LEU A 17 -26.92 4.64 30.78
C LEU A 17 -26.87 4.81 29.25
N PHE A 18 -25.70 4.68 28.65
CA PHE A 18 -25.54 4.75 27.20
C PHE A 18 -26.20 3.54 26.51
N TRP A 19 -26.00 2.33 27.03
CA TRP A 19 -26.65 1.12 26.50
C TRP A 19 -28.16 1.10 26.72
N GLY A 20 -28.61 1.53 27.89
CA GLY A 20 -30.04 1.61 28.22
C GLY A 20 -30.77 2.68 27.42
N GLY A 21 -30.18 3.85 27.26
CA GLY A 21 -30.70 4.94 26.41
C GLY A 21 -30.74 4.57 24.94
N TRP A 22 -29.71 3.86 24.46
CA TRP A 22 -29.65 3.39 23.08
C TRP A 22 -30.70 2.30 22.80
N MET A 23 -30.90 1.34 23.70
CA MET A 23 -31.95 0.32 23.59
C MET A 23 -33.39 0.88 23.58
N LEU A 24 -33.66 1.87 24.44
CA LEU A 24 -34.97 2.51 24.50
C LEU A 24 -35.20 3.46 23.31
N GLY A 25 -34.18 4.22 22.92
CA GLY A 25 -34.24 5.14 21.77
C GLY A 25 -34.42 4.41 20.44
N SER A 26 -33.78 3.24 20.26
CA SER A 26 -33.91 2.47 19.02
C SER A 26 -35.31 1.90 18.75
N GLN A 27 -36.18 1.92 19.74
CA GLN A 27 -37.58 1.41 19.63
C GLN A 27 -38.58 2.51 19.30
N THR A 28 -38.21 3.77 19.31
CA THR A 28 -39.09 4.87 18.92
C THR A 28 -38.71 5.44 17.55
N PRO A 29 -39.71 5.90 16.74
CA PRO A 29 -39.40 6.52 15.44
C PRO A 29 -38.39 7.71 15.55
N GLU A 30 -38.53 8.54 16.58
CA GLU A 30 -37.67 9.68 16.83
C GLU A 30 -36.25 9.25 17.21
N GLY A 31 -36.10 8.17 17.96
CA GLY A 31 -34.81 7.59 18.31
C GLY A 31 -34.12 6.93 17.13
N GLN A 32 -34.87 6.26 16.25
CA GLN A 32 -34.34 5.70 15.01
C GLN A 32 -33.84 6.80 14.06
N GLU A 33 -34.57 7.90 13.92
CA GLU A 33 -34.13 9.06 13.16
C GLU A 33 -32.88 9.73 13.75
N ALA A 34 -32.80 9.83 15.08
CA ALA A 34 -31.62 10.38 15.75
C ALA A 34 -30.37 9.51 15.52
N ILE A 35 -30.52 8.18 15.62
CA ILE A 35 -29.47 7.21 15.33
C ILE A 35 -29.06 7.32 13.85
N ALA A 36 -30.02 7.36 12.92
CA ALA A 36 -29.75 7.48 11.49
C ALA A 36 -28.98 8.77 11.15
N ARG A 37 -29.39 9.91 11.77
CA ARG A 37 -28.65 11.19 11.62
C ARG A 37 -27.25 11.14 12.19
N ALA A 38 -27.05 10.50 13.35
CA ALA A 38 -25.73 10.34 13.94
C ALA A 38 -24.82 9.46 13.09
N TYR A 39 -25.37 8.36 12.52
CA TYR A 39 -24.66 7.51 11.58
C TYR A 39 -24.31 8.23 10.28
N ALA A 40 -25.23 9.01 9.72
CA ALA A 40 -24.97 9.82 8.52
C ALA A 40 -23.87 10.86 8.77
N ALA A 41 -23.94 11.59 9.87
CA ALA A 41 -22.91 12.56 10.23
C ALA A 41 -21.53 11.90 10.47
N TYR A 42 -21.50 10.74 11.12
CA TYR A 42 -20.28 9.96 11.29
C TYR A 42 -19.72 9.46 9.96
N ALA A 43 -20.56 8.98 9.07
CA ALA A 43 -20.17 8.54 7.72
C ALA A 43 -19.65 9.71 6.88
N GLU A 44 -20.28 10.88 6.92
CA GLU A 44 -19.81 12.10 6.26
C GLU A 44 -18.45 12.57 6.80
N GLN A 45 -18.26 12.54 8.12
CA GLN A 45 -16.99 12.88 8.75
C GLN A 45 -15.88 11.90 8.35
N GLN A 46 -16.18 10.62 8.30
CA GLN A 46 -15.25 9.59 7.84
C GLN A 46 -14.92 9.73 6.35
N ALA A 47 -15.91 10.00 5.51
CA ALA A 47 -15.70 10.24 4.08
C ALA A 47 -14.82 11.48 3.85
N ALA A 48 -15.08 12.58 4.55
CA ALA A 48 -14.24 13.78 4.47
C ALA A 48 -12.79 13.54 4.90
N ALA A 49 -12.57 12.79 5.98
CA ALA A 49 -11.23 12.42 6.44
C ALA A 49 -10.51 11.50 5.45
N SER A 50 -11.24 10.61 4.78
CA SER A 50 -10.66 9.71 3.78
C SER A 50 -10.32 10.41 2.46
N ASP A 51 -11.04 11.45 2.09
CA ASP A 51 -10.77 12.22 0.88
C ASP A 51 -9.56 13.15 1.03
N ASP A 52 -9.13 13.48 2.26
CA ASP A 52 -7.97 14.36 2.48
C ASP A 52 -6.67 13.80 1.89
N ILE A 53 -6.46 12.48 1.91
CA ILE A 53 -5.27 11.87 1.29
C ILE A 53 -5.27 12.01 -0.25
N PHE A 54 -6.44 12.24 -0.87
CA PHE A 54 -6.59 12.39 -2.32
C PHE A 54 -6.44 13.83 -2.80
N ASN A 55 -6.18 14.79 -1.89
CA ASN A 55 -5.87 16.14 -2.33
C ASN A 55 -4.61 16.15 -3.21
N THR A 56 -4.53 17.09 -4.13
CA THR A 56 -3.50 17.13 -5.18
C THR A 56 -2.23 17.89 -4.77
N THR A 57 -2.01 18.09 -3.47
CA THR A 57 -0.91 18.90 -2.93
C THR A 57 0.34 18.10 -2.59
N ALA A 58 0.26 16.77 -2.68
CA ALA A 58 1.39 15.89 -2.38
C ALA A 58 1.32 14.58 -3.19
N LEU A 59 2.47 13.93 -3.35
CA LEU A 59 2.59 12.52 -3.71
C LEU A 59 2.65 11.71 -2.41
N ARG A 60 1.84 10.67 -2.29
CA ARG A 60 1.72 9.88 -1.05
C ARG A 60 1.87 8.40 -1.29
N ALA A 61 2.39 7.69 -0.29
CA ALA A 61 2.36 6.23 -0.23
C ALA A 61 1.84 5.78 1.13
N VAL A 62 0.92 4.81 1.13
CA VAL A 62 0.38 4.17 2.32
C VAL A 62 0.78 2.70 2.31
N VAL A 63 1.42 2.24 3.38
CA VAL A 63 1.70 0.81 3.57
C VAL A 63 0.40 0.13 3.98
N CYS A 64 -0.20 -0.63 3.09
CA CYS A 64 -1.46 -1.37 3.32
C CYS A 64 -1.25 -2.87 3.54
N GLY A 65 -0.09 -3.40 3.18
CA GLY A 65 0.28 -4.79 3.40
C GLY A 65 0.78 -5.03 4.81
N SER A 66 0.34 -6.11 5.39
CA SER A 66 0.71 -6.50 6.74
C SER A 66 2.07 -7.17 6.77
N THR A 67 2.99 -6.61 7.56
CA THR A 67 3.84 -7.41 8.41
C THR A 67 3.09 -7.56 9.73
N SER A 68 2.23 -8.57 9.85
CA SER A 68 1.55 -8.78 11.14
C SER A 68 2.58 -9.22 12.15
N VAL A 69 2.58 -8.58 13.33
CA VAL A 69 3.41 -8.94 14.48
C VAL A 69 3.21 -10.41 14.90
N ASP A 70 2.15 -11.05 14.42
CA ASP A 70 1.71 -12.39 14.84
C ASP A 70 1.70 -13.46 13.75
N ARG A 71 2.07 -13.19 12.50
CA ARG A 71 2.10 -14.20 11.43
C ARG A 71 3.28 -14.00 10.49
N ALA A 72 4.05 -15.06 10.29
CA ALA A 72 5.27 -15.15 9.49
C ALA A 72 5.07 -15.06 7.97
N GLU A 73 4.10 -14.29 7.47
CA GLU A 73 3.87 -14.11 6.04
C GLU A 73 3.83 -12.63 5.69
N SER A 74 4.80 -12.20 4.91
CA SER A 74 4.79 -10.89 4.26
C SER A 74 3.59 -10.81 3.31
N LYS A 75 2.76 -9.79 3.48
CA LYS A 75 1.59 -9.52 2.63
C LYS A 75 1.82 -8.20 1.93
N PRO A 76 2.43 -8.20 0.73
CA PRO A 76 2.82 -6.96 0.07
C PRO A 76 1.58 -6.17 -0.37
N CYS A 77 1.52 -4.90 0.03
CA CYS A 77 0.54 -3.94 -0.45
C CYS A 77 1.03 -2.52 -0.17
N LEU A 78 1.10 -1.69 -1.20
CA LEU A 78 1.39 -0.27 -1.10
C LEU A 78 0.35 0.49 -1.92
N ALA A 79 -0.38 1.43 -1.31
CA ALA A 79 -1.25 2.34 -2.04
C ALA A 79 -0.51 3.65 -2.31
N VAL A 80 -0.30 3.98 -3.58
CA VAL A 80 0.30 5.26 -4.00
C VAL A 80 -0.81 6.18 -4.46
N VAL A 81 -0.85 7.39 -3.90
CA VAL A 81 -1.90 8.39 -4.16
C VAL A 81 -1.28 9.65 -4.72
N ALA A 82 -1.74 10.06 -5.89
CA ALA A 82 -1.37 11.29 -6.57
C ALA A 82 -2.48 11.74 -7.53
N ALA A 83 -2.58 13.02 -7.79
CA ALA A 83 -3.54 13.59 -8.75
C ALA A 83 -5.01 13.19 -8.47
N GLY A 84 -5.37 12.94 -7.21
CA GLY A 84 -6.70 12.48 -6.83
C GLY A 84 -7.01 11.01 -7.16
N ARG A 85 -6.01 10.23 -7.57
CA ARG A 85 -6.08 8.81 -7.97
C ARG A 85 -5.28 7.95 -7.02
N MET A 86 -5.62 6.66 -6.96
CA MET A 86 -4.90 5.65 -6.20
C MET A 86 -4.46 4.52 -7.10
N PHE A 87 -3.23 4.07 -6.91
CA PHE A 87 -2.66 2.87 -7.50
C PHE A 87 -2.26 1.93 -6.38
N ILE A 88 -2.62 0.67 -6.48
CA ILE A 88 -2.18 -0.33 -5.51
C ILE A 88 -1.04 -1.13 -6.12
N VAL A 89 0.11 -1.13 -5.47
CA VAL A 89 1.25 -1.97 -5.86
C VAL A 89 1.23 -3.22 -4.99
N ASP A 90 1.03 -4.35 -5.62
CA ASP A 90 0.77 -5.67 -5.07
C ASP A 90 -0.54 -5.76 -4.25
N ALA A 91 -1.23 -6.86 -4.40
CA ALA A 91 -2.52 -7.17 -3.79
C ALA A 91 -2.39 -8.33 -2.79
N GLY A 92 -1.55 -8.17 -1.78
CA GLY A 92 -1.37 -9.20 -0.76
C GLY A 92 -2.62 -9.39 0.10
N SER A 93 -2.78 -10.58 0.65
CA SER A 93 -3.96 -10.96 1.45
C SER A 93 -4.29 -9.95 2.55
N GLY A 94 -5.53 -9.47 2.60
CA GLY A 94 -6.05 -8.47 3.53
C GLY A 94 -5.80 -7.02 3.11
N ALA A 95 -5.34 -6.76 1.88
CA ALA A 95 -5.13 -5.41 1.35
C ALA A 95 -6.44 -4.62 1.32
N ALA A 96 -7.51 -5.18 0.74
CA ALA A 96 -8.81 -4.55 0.64
C ALA A 96 -9.40 -4.23 2.03
N SER A 97 -9.33 -5.18 2.95
CA SER A 97 -9.83 -4.98 4.32
C SER A 97 -9.01 -3.95 5.10
N THR A 98 -7.69 -3.90 4.90
CA THR A 98 -6.83 -2.89 5.52
C THR A 98 -7.18 -1.48 5.04
N LEU A 99 -7.39 -1.31 3.74
CA LEU A 99 -7.79 -0.03 3.14
C LEU A 99 -9.20 0.38 3.61
N ALA A 100 -10.14 -0.56 3.62
CA ALA A 100 -11.51 -0.32 4.08
C ALA A 100 -11.55 0.09 5.56
N ASN A 101 -10.79 -0.58 6.44
CA ASN A 101 -10.72 -0.25 7.87
C ASN A 101 -10.09 1.13 8.14
N ARG A 102 -9.42 1.71 7.16
CA ARG A 102 -8.87 3.07 7.19
C ARG A 102 -9.73 4.07 6.42
N ASN A 103 -10.92 3.64 5.99
CA ASN A 103 -11.86 4.42 5.20
C ASN A 103 -11.27 4.99 3.90
N ILE A 104 -10.31 4.30 3.30
CA ILE A 104 -9.75 4.72 2.01
C ILE A 104 -10.80 4.54 0.92
N ASN A 105 -11.05 5.60 0.16
CA ASN A 105 -12.07 5.59 -0.89
C ASN A 105 -11.63 4.72 -2.08
N MET A 106 -12.16 3.49 -2.17
CA MET A 106 -11.86 2.55 -3.25
C MET A 106 -12.39 2.99 -4.61
N GLY A 107 -13.29 3.96 -4.66
CA GLY A 107 -13.72 4.62 -5.90
C GLY A 107 -12.61 5.42 -6.61
N ARG A 108 -11.49 5.68 -5.91
CA ARG A 108 -10.30 6.33 -6.47
C ARG A 108 -9.25 5.36 -7.02
N LEU A 109 -9.50 4.05 -6.93
CA LEU A 109 -8.57 3.03 -7.45
C LEU A 109 -8.52 3.08 -8.98
N GLU A 110 -7.40 3.47 -9.53
CA GLU A 110 -7.15 3.59 -10.97
C GLU A 110 -6.68 2.25 -11.58
N ALA A 111 -5.72 1.61 -10.91
CA ALA A 111 -5.15 0.34 -11.35
C ALA A 111 -4.48 -0.41 -10.20
N VAL A 112 -4.30 -1.73 -10.38
CA VAL A 112 -3.38 -2.55 -9.58
C VAL A 112 -2.12 -2.82 -10.39
N LEU A 113 -0.97 -2.67 -9.76
CA LEU A 113 0.36 -2.79 -10.35
C LEU A 113 1.08 -3.95 -9.65
N LEU A 114 1.24 -5.09 -10.32
CA LEU A 114 1.86 -6.27 -9.73
C LEU A 114 3.36 -6.28 -9.98
N THR A 115 4.15 -6.41 -8.94
CA THR A 115 5.62 -6.55 -9.06
C THR A 115 6.02 -7.93 -9.57
N ASN A 116 5.20 -8.93 -9.28
CA ASN A 116 5.25 -10.27 -9.87
C ASN A 116 3.85 -10.92 -9.79
N ALA A 117 3.62 -12.01 -10.51
CA ALA A 117 2.33 -12.71 -10.54
C ALA A 117 2.25 -13.85 -9.49
N GLY A 118 3.04 -13.79 -8.43
CA GLY A 118 3.02 -14.77 -7.35
C GLY A 118 1.74 -14.68 -6.48
N LEU A 119 1.41 -15.77 -5.82
CA LEU A 119 0.19 -15.85 -4.99
C LEU A 119 0.18 -14.82 -3.84
N THR A 120 1.35 -14.48 -3.31
CA THR A 120 1.46 -13.46 -2.24
C THR A 120 1.13 -12.06 -2.71
N GLN A 121 1.40 -11.74 -3.98
CA GLN A 121 1.14 -10.43 -4.60
C GLN A 121 -0.27 -10.30 -5.18
N THR A 122 -1.00 -11.41 -5.32
CA THR A 122 -2.29 -11.44 -6.05
C THR A 122 -3.45 -11.93 -5.20
N ALA A 123 -3.21 -12.30 -3.93
CA ALA A 123 -4.15 -13.02 -3.07
C ALA A 123 -5.46 -12.28 -2.75
N ASP A 124 -5.48 -10.95 -2.91
CA ASP A 124 -6.63 -10.09 -2.56
C ASP A 124 -7.14 -9.29 -3.78
N LEU A 125 -6.74 -9.71 -4.98
CA LEU A 125 -7.03 -8.95 -6.20
C LEU A 125 -8.53 -8.93 -6.53
N ASP A 126 -9.22 -10.01 -6.26
CA ASP A 126 -10.67 -10.13 -6.40
C ASP A 126 -11.43 -9.26 -5.38
N GLU A 127 -10.97 -9.20 -4.12
CA GLU A 127 -11.56 -8.33 -3.10
C GLU A 127 -11.34 -6.84 -3.42
N LEU A 128 -10.16 -6.47 -3.94
CA LEU A 128 -9.88 -5.11 -4.40
C LEU A 128 -10.79 -4.72 -5.56
N TYR A 129 -10.96 -5.63 -6.54
CA TYR A 129 -11.91 -5.42 -7.62
C TYR A 129 -13.34 -5.21 -7.07
N GLY A 130 -13.81 -6.12 -6.22
CA GLY A 130 -15.15 -6.04 -5.64
C GLY A 130 -15.38 -4.75 -4.83
N ALA A 131 -14.38 -4.27 -4.09
CA ALA A 131 -14.46 -3.01 -3.35
C ALA A 131 -14.51 -1.80 -4.30
N SER A 132 -13.68 -1.78 -5.35
CA SER A 132 -13.67 -0.73 -6.36
C SER A 132 -14.97 -0.71 -7.18
N ALA A 133 -15.45 -1.86 -7.64
CA ALA A 133 -16.68 -2.00 -8.42
C ALA A 133 -17.90 -1.50 -7.64
N ARG A 134 -18.00 -1.82 -6.35
CA ARG A 134 -19.08 -1.29 -5.48
C ARG A 134 -19.07 0.24 -5.36
N ALA A 135 -17.89 0.85 -5.41
CA ALA A 135 -17.75 2.29 -5.25
C ALA A 135 -17.95 3.07 -6.58
N ARG A 136 -17.65 2.44 -7.74
CA ARG A 136 -17.67 3.09 -9.06
C ARG A 136 -18.75 2.56 -10.00
N GLY A 137 -19.38 1.45 -9.67
CA GLY A 137 -20.15 0.63 -10.58
C GLY A 137 -19.28 -0.45 -11.24
N ASP A 138 -19.92 -1.46 -11.84
CA ASP A 138 -19.24 -2.56 -12.52
C ASP A 138 -18.45 -2.04 -13.72
N THR A 139 -17.16 -1.87 -13.55
CA THR A 139 -16.20 -1.40 -14.57
C THR A 139 -14.97 -2.29 -14.56
N LEU A 140 -14.22 -2.25 -15.65
CA LEU A 140 -12.93 -2.92 -15.71
C LEU A 140 -11.94 -2.29 -14.73
N LEU A 141 -11.17 -3.14 -14.04
CA LEU A 141 -10.03 -2.73 -13.24
C LEU A 141 -8.73 -3.13 -13.98
N PRO A 142 -7.92 -2.17 -14.43
CA PRO A 142 -6.63 -2.45 -15.03
C PRO A 142 -5.68 -3.10 -14.04
N VAL A 143 -5.00 -4.17 -14.48
CA VAL A 143 -3.97 -4.88 -13.72
C VAL A 143 -2.71 -4.93 -14.57
N TYR A 144 -1.71 -4.15 -14.21
CA TYR A 144 -0.40 -4.16 -14.85
C TYR A 144 0.52 -5.12 -14.12
N GLY A 145 1.36 -5.83 -14.87
CA GLY A 145 2.33 -6.73 -14.26
C GLY A 145 3.15 -7.48 -15.31
N PRO A 146 4.02 -8.41 -14.88
CA PRO A 146 4.79 -9.23 -15.81
C PRO A 146 3.90 -10.10 -16.70
N ALA A 147 4.48 -10.78 -17.69
CA ALA A 147 3.75 -11.54 -18.72
C ALA A 147 2.76 -12.59 -18.16
N GLU A 148 3.05 -13.16 -17.00
CA GLU A 148 2.21 -14.14 -16.31
C GLU A 148 0.88 -13.56 -15.80
N THR A 149 0.80 -12.24 -15.66
CA THR A 149 -0.39 -11.51 -15.17
C THR A 149 -1.61 -11.81 -16.04
N GLN A 150 -1.46 -11.92 -17.37
CA GLN A 150 -2.56 -12.23 -18.26
C GLN A 150 -3.23 -13.55 -17.89
N ARG A 151 -2.45 -14.63 -17.76
CA ARG A 151 -2.99 -15.95 -17.42
C ARG A 151 -3.68 -15.98 -16.05
N MET A 152 -3.13 -15.26 -15.08
CA MET A 152 -3.70 -15.16 -13.73
C MET A 152 -5.03 -14.41 -13.75
N VAL A 153 -5.09 -13.27 -14.44
CA VAL A 153 -6.31 -12.45 -14.60
C VAL A 153 -7.40 -13.23 -15.35
N ASP A 154 -7.05 -13.94 -16.43
CA ASP A 154 -7.99 -14.78 -17.17
C ASP A 154 -8.60 -15.86 -16.25
N GLY A 155 -7.78 -16.49 -15.40
CA GLY A 155 -8.24 -17.49 -14.45
C GLY A 155 -9.19 -16.92 -13.39
N LEU A 156 -8.91 -15.73 -12.85
CA LEU A 156 -9.78 -15.05 -11.89
C LEU A 156 -11.10 -14.62 -12.53
N ASN A 157 -11.07 -14.02 -13.70
CA ASN A 157 -12.29 -13.65 -14.44
C ASN A 157 -13.15 -14.87 -14.73
N GLN A 158 -12.55 -15.96 -15.21
CA GLN A 158 -13.28 -17.21 -15.45
C GLN A 158 -13.92 -17.76 -14.17
N ALA A 159 -13.19 -17.77 -13.05
CA ALA A 159 -13.70 -18.26 -11.77
C ALA A 159 -14.86 -17.39 -11.23
N ALA A 160 -14.81 -16.08 -11.46
CA ALA A 160 -15.82 -15.12 -11.03
C ALA A 160 -16.99 -14.96 -12.03
N GLY A 161 -16.88 -15.53 -13.23
CA GLY A 161 -17.89 -15.39 -14.29
C GLY A 161 -17.89 -14.03 -14.98
N PHE A 162 -16.78 -13.30 -14.93
CA PHE A 162 -16.59 -12.04 -15.64
C PHE A 162 -16.15 -12.27 -17.08
N ASP A 163 -16.54 -11.36 -17.99
CA ASP A 163 -16.19 -11.43 -19.41
C ASP A 163 -14.81 -10.81 -19.72
N GLY A 164 -14.27 -9.99 -18.82
CA GLY A 164 -13.00 -9.28 -18.99
C GLY A 164 -13.03 -8.14 -20.02
N PHE A 165 -14.21 -7.79 -20.53
CA PHE A 165 -14.39 -6.72 -21.53
C PHE A 165 -15.22 -5.55 -20.97
N GLU A 166 -16.34 -5.82 -20.32
CA GLU A 166 -17.20 -4.81 -19.68
C GLU A 166 -17.04 -4.83 -18.18
N THR A 167 -16.81 -6.02 -17.60
CA THR A 167 -16.65 -6.23 -16.16
C THR A 167 -15.47 -7.14 -15.85
N GLY A 168 -14.88 -6.97 -14.68
CA GLY A 168 -13.80 -7.79 -14.18
C GLY A 168 -12.43 -7.13 -14.24
N LEU A 169 -11.40 -7.95 -14.32
CA LEU A 169 -10.00 -7.53 -14.37
C LEU A 169 -9.51 -7.49 -15.81
N GLN A 170 -8.69 -6.49 -16.14
CA GLN A 170 -8.07 -6.37 -17.45
C GLN A 170 -6.55 -6.34 -17.32
N ALA A 171 -5.89 -7.37 -17.82
CA ALA A 171 -4.44 -7.49 -17.74
C ALA A 171 -3.71 -6.62 -18.78
N TRP A 172 -2.61 -6.01 -18.35
CA TRP A 172 -1.66 -5.27 -19.16
C TRP A 172 -0.24 -5.71 -18.81
N GLY A 173 0.50 -6.17 -19.78
CA GLY A 173 1.87 -6.67 -19.60
C GLY A 173 2.90 -5.64 -20.08
N PRO A 174 3.30 -4.65 -19.29
CA PRO A 174 4.49 -3.88 -19.61
C PRO A 174 5.70 -4.83 -19.62
N SER A 175 6.48 -4.78 -20.67
CA SER A 175 7.69 -5.58 -20.82
C SER A 175 8.90 -4.66 -20.92
N PRO A 176 9.33 -4.03 -19.80
CA PRO A 176 10.49 -3.16 -19.83
C PRO A 176 11.76 -3.95 -20.12
N GLU A 177 12.58 -3.45 -21.02
CA GLU A 177 13.94 -3.98 -21.23
C GLU A 177 14.84 -3.58 -20.06
N PRO A 178 15.89 -4.38 -19.74
CA PRO A 178 16.87 -4.01 -18.72
C PRO A 178 17.42 -2.59 -18.95
N GLY A 179 17.42 -1.78 -17.91
CA GLY A 179 17.89 -0.39 -17.97
C GLY A 179 16.94 0.61 -18.63
N ARG A 180 15.74 0.19 -19.06
CA ARG A 180 14.70 1.05 -19.63
C ARG A 180 13.41 0.96 -18.82
N SER A 181 12.61 2.03 -18.90
CA SER A 181 11.27 2.08 -18.30
C SER A 181 10.21 2.20 -19.40
N VAL A 182 9.02 1.65 -19.12
CA VAL A 182 7.83 1.75 -19.96
C VAL A 182 6.76 2.51 -19.19
N ILE A 183 6.19 3.57 -19.78
CA ILE A 183 5.09 4.32 -19.16
C ILE A 183 3.84 3.43 -19.20
N VAL A 184 3.23 3.23 -18.02
CA VAL A 184 1.98 2.48 -17.85
C VAL A 184 0.79 3.39 -17.57
N PHE A 185 1.06 4.60 -17.08
CA PHE A 185 0.04 5.65 -16.89
C PHE A 185 0.65 7.03 -17.03
N GLU A 186 -0.08 7.94 -17.69
CA GLU A 186 0.25 9.37 -17.77
C GLU A 186 -1.02 10.20 -17.72
N GLY A 187 -1.12 11.13 -16.77
CA GLY A 187 -2.25 12.03 -16.65
C GLY A 187 -2.16 12.98 -15.45
N ASP A 188 -2.73 14.15 -15.56
CA ASP A 188 -2.82 15.18 -14.51
C ASP A 188 -1.47 15.55 -13.85
N GLY A 189 -0.36 15.40 -14.58
CA GLY A 189 0.99 15.65 -14.11
C GLY A 189 1.61 14.50 -13.33
N LEU A 190 0.96 13.34 -13.30
CA LEU A 190 1.49 12.06 -12.80
C LEU A 190 1.96 11.21 -13.98
N ILE A 191 3.14 10.65 -13.86
CA ILE A 191 3.68 9.62 -14.74
C ILE A 191 3.99 8.39 -13.90
N VAL A 192 3.47 7.23 -14.31
CA VAL A 192 3.83 5.93 -13.70
C VAL A 192 4.57 5.10 -14.73
N SER A 193 5.74 4.64 -14.38
CA SER A 193 6.60 3.86 -15.25
C SER A 193 6.94 2.51 -14.61
N ALA A 194 6.88 1.43 -15.40
CA ALA A 194 7.37 0.11 -15.02
C ALA A 194 8.82 -0.05 -15.46
N PHE A 195 9.64 -0.75 -14.66
CA PHE A 195 11.04 -1.09 -14.97
C PHE A 195 11.40 -2.48 -14.44
N THR A 196 12.43 -3.11 -14.99
CA THR A 196 12.92 -4.41 -14.49
C THR A 196 13.69 -4.22 -13.18
N THR A 197 13.41 -5.09 -12.19
CA THR A 197 14.07 -5.05 -10.86
C THR A 197 15.25 -6.00 -10.72
N GLN A 198 15.46 -6.91 -11.66
CA GLN A 198 16.60 -7.83 -11.71
C GLN A 198 17.30 -7.75 -13.07
N GLU A 199 18.60 -8.01 -13.10
CA GLU A 199 19.37 -8.10 -14.35
C GLU A 199 18.92 -9.27 -15.22
N ASP A 200 18.21 -10.25 -14.65
CA ASP A 200 17.77 -11.44 -15.33
C ASP A 200 16.33 -11.29 -15.87
N ALA A 201 16.23 -11.10 -17.18
CA ALA A 201 14.95 -10.98 -17.90
C ALA A 201 14.02 -12.20 -17.75
N PHE A 202 14.53 -13.32 -17.25
CA PHE A 202 13.75 -14.57 -17.09
C PHE A 202 12.89 -14.60 -15.82
N THR A 203 13.13 -13.72 -14.85
CA THR A 203 12.39 -13.73 -13.57
C THR A 203 11.08 -12.95 -13.59
N GLY A 204 10.82 -12.17 -14.65
CA GLY A 204 9.54 -11.47 -14.85
C GLY A 204 9.18 -10.49 -13.73
N ARG A 205 10.14 -10.02 -12.92
CA ARG A 205 9.88 -9.07 -11.83
C ARG A 205 10.01 -7.63 -12.32
N VAL A 206 9.03 -6.81 -11.96
CA VAL A 206 9.00 -5.39 -12.31
C VAL A 206 8.86 -4.52 -11.07
N GLY A 207 9.38 -3.32 -11.12
CA GLY A 207 9.13 -2.26 -10.17
C GLY A 207 8.39 -1.11 -10.84
N TYR A 208 7.93 -0.16 -10.03
CA TYR A 208 7.19 0.99 -10.52
C TYR A 208 7.77 2.28 -9.96
N ARG A 209 7.87 3.29 -10.82
CA ARG A 209 8.23 4.65 -10.45
C ARG A 209 7.04 5.57 -10.70
N PHE A 210 6.74 6.38 -9.71
CA PHE A 210 5.71 7.42 -9.75
C PHE A 210 6.41 8.78 -9.71
N ASP A 211 6.26 9.55 -10.75
CA ASP A 211 6.73 10.94 -10.82
C ASP A 211 5.53 11.88 -10.83
N TYR A 212 5.42 12.74 -9.83
CA TYR A 212 4.31 13.68 -9.71
C TYR A 212 4.83 15.08 -9.39
N ARG A 213 4.80 15.98 -10.39
CA ARG A 213 5.15 17.39 -10.25
C ARG A 213 6.49 17.62 -9.53
N GLY A 214 7.52 16.88 -9.90
CA GLY A 214 8.87 16.99 -9.35
C GLY A 214 9.16 16.15 -8.10
N ARG A 215 8.18 15.43 -7.57
CA ARG A 215 8.36 14.44 -6.50
C ARG A 215 8.30 13.02 -7.06
N SER A 216 9.01 12.11 -6.41
CA SER A 216 9.11 10.74 -6.92
C SER A 216 9.10 9.66 -5.84
N ILE A 217 8.33 8.59 -6.10
CA ILE A 217 8.30 7.37 -5.29
C ILE A 217 8.64 6.19 -6.20
N VAL A 218 9.53 5.33 -5.74
CA VAL A 218 9.88 4.08 -6.40
C VAL A 218 9.46 2.90 -5.53
N VAL A 219 8.81 1.91 -6.13
CA VAL A 219 8.40 0.67 -5.47
C VAL A 219 9.08 -0.49 -6.18
N GLY A 220 9.95 -1.20 -5.46
CA GLY A 220 10.72 -2.32 -5.99
C GLY A 220 10.11 -3.71 -5.76
N GLY A 221 9.05 -3.80 -4.95
CA GLY A 221 8.49 -5.08 -4.53
C GLY A 221 9.55 -5.94 -3.82
N ASP A 222 9.55 -7.25 -4.11
CA ASP A 222 10.55 -8.20 -3.59
C ASP A 222 11.77 -8.32 -4.50
N GLY A 223 11.81 -7.58 -5.62
CA GLY A 223 12.92 -7.60 -6.57
C GLY A 223 14.10 -6.74 -6.12
N ARG A 224 15.25 -6.95 -6.76
CA ARG A 224 16.41 -6.07 -6.57
C ARG A 224 16.29 -4.86 -7.49
N VAL A 225 16.13 -3.67 -6.91
CA VAL A 225 16.17 -2.39 -7.66
C VAL A 225 17.61 -2.00 -8.02
N VAL A 226 18.60 -2.84 -7.66
CA VAL A 226 20.03 -2.57 -7.79
C VAL A 226 20.40 -2.24 -9.25
N GLY A 227 21.00 -1.08 -9.43
CA GLY A 227 21.46 -0.60 -10.74
C GLY A 227 20.34 -0.07 -11.65
N ALA A 228 19.08 -0.08 -11.23
CA ALA A 228 17.99 0.45 -12.05
C ALA A 228 18.05 1.98 -12.18
N PRO A 229 18.15 2.53 -13.40
CA PRO A 229 18.10 3.99 -13.62
C PRO A 229 16.86 4.64 -13.02
N ALA A 230 15.77 3.86 -12.89
CA ALA A 230 14.51 4.30 -12.30
C ALA A 230 14.63 4.72 -10.82
N ALA A 231 15.64 4.24 -10.07
CA ALA A 231 15.84 4.62 -8.67
C ALA A 231 16.67 5.91 -8.50
N VAL A 232 17.29 6.42 -9.57
CA VAL A 232 18.17 7.60 -9.51
C VAL A 232 17.35 8.83 -9.11
N ASN A 233 17.85 9.54 -8.08
CA ASN A 233 17.24 10.75 -7.50
C ASN A 233 15.77 10.54 -7.07
N ALA A 234 15.42 9.34 -6.62
CA ALA A 234 14.08 9.12 -6.03
C ALA A 234 14.02 9.77 -4.65
N ASP A 235 12.91 10.49 -4.36
CA ASP A 235 12.69 11.00 -2.99
C ASP A 235 12.54 9.83 -2.02
N VAL A 236 11.76 8.81 -2.41
CA VAL A 236 11.50 7.63 -1.58
C VAL A 236 11.58 6.35 -2.40
N VAL A 237 12.25 5.35 -1.84
CA VAL A 237 12.23 3.96 -2.34
C VAL A 237 11.56 3.08 -1.30
N LEU A 238 10.48 2.38 -1.69
CA LEU A 238 9.83 1.35 -0.88
C LEU A 238 10.19 -0.01 -1.47
N GLN A 239 10.83 -0.85 -0.67
CA GLN A 239 11.33 -2.14 -1.16
C GLN A 239 11.28 -3.23 -0.10
N GLY A 240 10.90 -4.43 -0.52
CA GLY A 240 11.06 -5.65 0.27
C GLY A 240 12.53 -5.95 0.53
N ALA A 241 12.84 -6.28 1.78
CA ALA A 241 14.20 -6.58 2.19
C ALA A 241 14.25 -7.86 3.01
N GLN A 242 15.39 -8.57 2.93
CA GLN A 242 15.77 -9.59 3.89
C GLN A 242 16.98 -9.13 4.70
N SER A 243 17.18 -9.74 5.88
CA SER A 243 18.41 -9.49 6.63
C SER A 243 19.60 -10.22 5.98
N GLN A 244 20.80 -9.69 6.18
CA GLN A 244 22.04 -10.31 5.68
C GLN A 244 22.22 -11.73 6.23
N ALA A 245 21.86 -11.96 7.50
CA ALA A 245 21.96 -13.28 8.13
C ALA A 245 21.01 -14.29 7.48
N LEU A 246 19.79 -13.87 7.13
CA LEU A 246 18.82 -14.75 6.46
C LEU A 246 19.27 -15.08 5.03
N ALA A 247 19.81 -14.09 4.32
CA ALA A 247 20.32 -14.27 2.96
C ALA A 247 21.48 -15.30 2.88
N GLN A 248 22.29 -15.39 3.93
CA GLN A 248 23.35 -16.40 4.02
C GLN A 248 22.83 -17.82 4.23
N LEU A 249 21.65 -17.97 4.82
CA LEU A 249 21.01 -19.27 5.06
C LEU A 249 20.15 -19.72 3.88
N HIS A 250 19.41 -18.78 3.29
CA HIS A 250 18.51 -19.03 2.18
C HIS A 250 18.53 -17.84 1.23
N ASP A 251 19.07 -18.04 0.03
CA ASP A 251 18.96 -17.03 -1.05
C ASP A 251 17.54 -17.07 -1.62
N THR A 252 16.73 -16.11 -1.19
CA THR A 252 15.34 -15.94 -1.70
C THR A 252 15.28 -15.10 -2.97
N GLY A 253 16.42 -14.59 -3.45
CA GLY A 253 16.47 -13.61 -4.54
C GLY A 253 16.00 -12.20 -4.15
N GLN A 254 15.65 -11.98 -2.88
CA GLN A 254 15.37 -10.64 -2.36
C GLN A 254 16.67 -9.88 -2.08
N ALA A 255 16.60 -8.54 -2.22
CA ALA A 255 17.73 -7.69 -1.82
C ALA A 255 17.89 -7.70 -0.29
N THR A 256 19.13 -7.70 0.17
CA THR A 256 19.43 -7.47 1.59
C THR A 256 19.31 -5.99 1.94
N ALA A 257 19.01 -5.69 3.20
CA ALA A 257 18.99 -4.30 3.68
C ALA A 257 20.32 -3.57 3.42
N THR A 258 21.45 -4.29 3.50
CA THR A 258 22.78 -3.77 3.16
C THR A 258 22.92 -3.39 1.68
N GLU A 259 22.46 -4.25 0.77
CA GLU A 259 22.48 -3.97 -0.68
C GLU A 259 21.60 -2.76 -1.01
N ILE A 260 20.39 -2.70 -0.43
CA ILE A 260 19.47 -1.56 -0.61
C ILE A 260 20.11 -0.25 -0.12
N ALA A 261 20.79 -0.26 1.02
CA ALA A 261 21.50 0.90 1.55
C ALA A 261 22.62 1.39 0.63
N HIS A 262 23.43 0.48 0.10
CA HIS A 262 24.48 0.83 -0.85
C HIS A 262 23.90 1.45 -2.11
N GLN A 263 22.82 0.89 -2.61
CA GLN A 263 22.14 1.41 -3.79
C GLN A 263 21.52 2.79 -3.53
N ALA A 264 20.81 2.96 -2.42
CA ALA A 264 20.19 4.22 -2.06
C ALA A 264 21.22 5.37 -2.04
N ARG A 265 22.41 5.09 -1.52
CA ARG A 265 23.54 6.04 -1.58
C ARG A 265 24.00 6.31 -3.00
N ALA A 266 24.18 5.28 -3.81
CA ALA A 266 24.66 5.40 -5.18
C ALA A 266 23.65 6.13 -6.09
N SER A 267 22.36 5.98 -5.83
CA SER A 267 21.27 6.59 -6.59
C SER A 267 20.78 7.92 -6.00
N ASN A 268 21.41 8.44 -4.95
CA ASN A 268 20.98 9.68 -4.27
C ASN A 268 19.51 9.65 -3.85
N THR A 269 19.09 8.57 -3.20
CA THR A 269 17.74 8.40 -2.66
C THR A 269 17.57 9.20 -1.37
N GLY A 270 16.42 9.87 -1.19
CA GLY A 270 16.13 10.65 0.02
C GLY A 270 15.76 9.79 1.23
N LEU A 271 14.86 8.84 1.07
CA LEU A 271 14.40 7.93 2.13
C LEU A 271 14.21 6.51 1.59
N VAL A 272 14.57 5.52 2.38
CA VAL A 272 14.24 4.11 2.14
C VAL A 272 13.22 3.61 3.17
N VAL A 273 12.14 3.02 2.69
CA VAL A 273 11.16 2.30 3.51
C VAL A 273 11.32 0.81 3.24
N LEU A 274 11.86 0.07 4.21
CA LEU A 274 12.03 -1.37 4.12
C LEU A 274 10.70 -2.07 4.46
N THR A 275 10.24 -2.93 3.56
CA THR A 275 9.00 -3.70 3.72
C THR A 275 9.32 -5.20 3.75
N GLY A 276 8.33 -6.05 4.04
CA GLY A 276 8.49 -7.50 3.95
C GLY A 276 9.15 -8.17 5.16
N ALA A 277 9.41 -7.46 6.25
CA ALA A 277 9.91 -8.09 7.47
C ALA A 277 8.83 -8.94 8.14
N ASP A 278 9.16 -10.17 8.56
CA ASP A 278 8.21 -11.12 9.16
C ASP A 278 7.70 -10.68 10.54
N ASN A 279 8.47 -9.86 11.25
CA ASN A 279 8.14 -9.36 12.57
C ASN A 279 8.93 -8.08 12.91
N GLN A 280 8.59 -7.47 14.03
CA GLN A 280 9.21 -6.22 14.47
C GLN A 280 10.72 -6.35 14.72
N MET A 281 11.19 -7.50 15.23
CA MET A 281 12.64 -7.72 15.47
C MET A 281 13.38 -7.79 14.12
N ALA A 282 12.87 -8.56 13.15
CA ALA A 282 13.45 -8.61 11.80
C ALA A 282 13.51 -7.24 11.15
N ALA A 283 12.45 -6.43 11.27
CA ALA A 283 12.41 -5.06 10.78
C ALA A 283 13.49 -4.16 11.43
N GLN A 284 13.71 -4.29 12.73
CA GLN A 284 14.75 -3.55 13.44
C GLN A 284 16.17 -3.98 13.01
N VAL A 285 16.38 -5.28 12.79
CA VAL A 285 17.66 -5.81 12.28
C VAL A 285 17.95 -5.25 10.88
N GLN A 286 16.97 -5.31 9.97
CA GLN A 286 17.14 -4.76 8.61
C GLN A 286 17.49 -3.27 8.63
N VAL A 287 16.81 -2.46 9.45
CA VAL A 287 17.11 -1.03 9.61
C VAL A 287 18.53 -0.82 10.17
N ALA A 288 18.94 -1.63 11.15
CA ALA A 288 20.28 -1.55 11.72
C ALA A 288 21.37 -1.93 10.70
N GLU A 289 21.16 -2.98 9.89
CA GLU A 289 22.05 -3.39 8.81
C GLU A 289 22.21 -2.28 7.75
N ALA A 290 21.10 -1.66 7.32
CA ALA A 290 21.15 -0.57 6.35
C ALA A 290 21.92 0.66 6.89
N ARG A 291 21.72 1.02 8.15
CA ARG A 291 22.47 2.10 8.81
C ARG A 291 23.93 1.77 8.96
N ALA A 292 24.27 0.54 9.32
CA ALA A 292 25.64 0.06 9.40
C ALA A 292 26.35 0.10 8.03
N ALA A 293 25.61 -0.09 6.94
CA ALA A 293 26.07 0.08 5.56
C ALA A 293 26.22 1.55 5.13
N GLY A 294 25.93 2.50 6.02
CA GLY A 294 26.17 3.94 5.85
C GLY A 294 25.01 4.69 5.18
N PHE A 295 23.76 4.18 5.26
CA PHE A 295 22.57 4.90 4.85
C PHE A 295 21.65 5.11 6.07
N SER A 296 21.57 6.37 6.57
CA SER A 296 20.86 6.72 7.81
C SER A 296 19.36 6.90 7.63
N ASP A 297 18.96 7.38 6.43
CA ASP A 297 17.57 7.76 6.12
C ASP A 297 16.74 6.53 5.72
N VAL A 298 16.63 5.60 6.66
CA VAL A 298 15.94 4.32 6.50
C VAL A 298 14.98 4.07 7.65
N VAL A 299 13.76 3.62 7.31
CA VAL A 299 12.72 3.24 8.25
C VAL A 299 12.12 1.90 7.88
N ALA A 300 11.57 1.19 8.88
CA ALA A 300 10.76 0.01 8.63
C ALA A 300 9.31 0.41 8.30
N GLY A 301 8.79 -0.10 7.19
CA GLY A 301 7.39 0.04 6.82
C GLY A 301 6.46 -0.67 7.81
N ARG A 302 5.37 -0.02 8.19
CA ARG A 302 4.34 -0.59 9.07
C ARG A 302 2.97 -0.35 8.46
N VAL A 303 2.05 -1.28 8.66
CA VAL A 303 0.66 -1.11 8.20
C VAL A 303 0.07 0.19 8.70
N GLY A 304 -0.45 0.99 7.77
CA GLY A 304 -0.97 2.31 8.04
C GLY A 304 0.09 3.40 8.19
N MET A 305 1.34 3.15 7.81
CA MET A 305 2.31 4.21 7.64
C MET A 305 1.97 5.00 6.38
N LEU A 306 1.87 6.30 6.52
CA LEU A 306 1.76 7.26 5.42
C LEU A 306 3.13 7.93 5.23
N VAL A 307 3.63 7.89 4.01
CA VAL A 307 4.74 8.72 3.53
C VAL A 307 4.13 9.79 2.64
N GLU A 308 4.40 11.05 2.93
CA GLU A 308 3.85 12.20 2.20
C GLU A 308 4.99 13.09 1.72
N LEU A 309 4.96 13.41 0.44
CA LEU A 309 5.89 14.27 -0.27
C LEU A 309 5.13 15.54 -0.73
N PRO A 310 5.12 16.62 0.05
CA PRO A 310 4.49 17.88 -0.34
C PRO A 310 5.09 18.42 -1.65
N LEU A 311 4.27 19.08 -2.47
CA LEU A 311 4.73 19.64 -3.74
C LEU A 311 5.32 21.04 -3.61
N ASP A 312 5.10 21.71 -2.49
CA ASP A 312 5.56 23.06 -2.20
C ASP A 312 6.92 23.13 -1.52
N ASN A 313 7.44 21.99 -1.09
CA ASN A 313 8.75 21.88 -0.44
C ASN A 313 9.41 20.51 -0.71
N SER A 314 10.61 20.29 -0.19
CA SER A 314 11.37 19.03 -0.34
C SER A 314 11.20 18.05 0.82
N ASP A 315 10.31 18.33 1.76
CA ASP A 315 10.14 17.49 2.94
C ASP A 315 9.63 16.07 2.59
N ILE A 316 10.00 15.12 3.43
CA ILE A 316 9.51 13.74 3.41
C ILE A 316 8.88 13.50 4.78
N ASN A 317 7.55 13.53 4.83
CA ASN A 317 6.80 13.36 6.07
C ASN A 317 6.41 11.90 6.25
N VAL A 318 6.80 11.28 7.37
CA VAL A 318 6.42 9.91 7.72
C VAL A 318 5.60 9.93 8.99
N ARG A 319 4.35 9.46 8.91
CA ARG A 319 3.42 9.46 10.05
C ARG A 319 2.43 8.29 9.95
N PRO A 320 1.72 7.93 11.02
CA PRO A 320 0.53 7.08 10.91
C PRO A 320 -0.57 7.76 10.07
N LEU A 321 -1.32 6.94 9.34
CA LEU A 321 -2.50 7.34 8.61
C LEU A 321 -3.69 7.46 9.56
#